data_a9ccd91344ced12628c7d9c056eb4b2f
#
_entry.id   a9ccd91344ced12628c7d9c056eb4b2f
#
_cell.length_a   1.000
_cell.length_b   1.000
_cell.length_c   1.000
_cell.angle_alpha   90.00
_cell.angle_beta   90.00
_cell.angle_gamma   90.00
#
_symmetry.space_group_name_H-M   'P 1'
#
loop_
_entity.id
_entity.type
_entity.pdbx_description
1 polymer ?
#
loop_
_entity_poly.entity_id
_entity_poly.type
_entity_poly.pdbx_seq_one_letter_code
_entity_poly.pdbx_strand_id
1 'polypeptide(L)'
;MSPNTRTGMHRRERRTNGREQPRKPNQDERKREGGSFSHQEQSRLPEQKKEWSMQPHHVFELYQRGRHLFTKNLLPGKAPFAEQLVREKGEEYRHLDPRRSKLAALILKGCTNTGIRKGNIVLYLGVSHGYTASFISDMIGNEGLLFGIDPAPRVMRDFVFLAEARKNMAPLLADANHPEEYVGRVCLADVVYQDIAQRNQAEIFIKNCQLFLRKGGYGLLAVKARSIDVTKRPKVLFEDVLRQLEKVFTVIDFRILEPEQRDHCMIVVKK
;
A
#
# COMPACT_ATOMS: atom_id res chain seq x y z
N MET A 1 26.40 -54.23 14.34
CA MET A 1 27.83 -54.15 14.64
C MET A 1 28.18 -52.66 14.76
N SER A 2 28.18 -52.17 15.97
CA SER A 2 28.99 -51.05 16.45
C SER A 2 30.42 -51.56 16.69
N PRO A 3 31.48 -50.76 16.96
CA PRO A 3 31.46 -49.52 17.76
C PRO A 3 32.54 -48.44 17.47
N ASN A 4 32.43 -47.29 18.17
CA ASN A 4 33.46 -46.58 18.97
C ASN A 4 34.63 -45.89 18.24
N THR A 5 35.18 -44.78 18.67
CA THR A 5 35.33 -44.12 20.00
C THR A 5 36.08 -42.79 19.87
N ARG A 6 35.77 -41.85 20.78
CA ARG A 6 36.63 -41.02 21.66
C ARG A 6 37.47 -39.88 21.04
N THR A 7 37.31 -38.75 21.56
CA THR A 7 37.70 -37.93 22.76
C THR A 7 38.85 -36.97 22.50
N GLY A 8 38.74 -35.78 22.98
CA GLY A 8 39.84 -34.81 23.11
C GLY A 8 39.38 -33.44 23.67
N MET A 9 39.14 -33.39 24.97
CA MET A 9 39.12 -32.15 25.76
C MET A 9 40.53 -31.55 25.81
N HIS A 10 40.62 -30.22 25.74
CA HIS A 10 41.58 -29.48 26.55
C HIS A 10 41.05 -28.12 26.99
N ARG A 11 40.98 -28.00 28.27
CA ARG A 11 40.69 -26.90 29.18
C ARG A 11 42.00 -26.24 29.59
N ARG A 12 42.10 -24.93 29.71
CA ARG A 12 42.93 -24.13 30.66
C ARG A 12 42.44 -22.67 30.53
N GLU A 13 41.81 -22.14 31.48
CA GLU A 13 42.06 -21.57 32.81
C GLU A 13 43.20 -20.56 32.88
N ARG A 14 42.79 -19.38 33.28
CA ARG A 14 43.15 -18.50 34.42
C ARG A 14 44.13 -17.36 34.17
N ARG A 15 43.72 -16.25 34.70
CA ARG A 15 44.24 -15.29 35.71
C ARG A 15 44.57 -13.93 35.08
N THR A 16 44.46 -12.76 35.73
CA THR A 16 43.99 -12.26 37.05
C THR A 16 44.05 -10.74 37.01
N ASN A 17 43.15 -10.10 37.74
CA ASN A 17 43.25 -8.91 38.56
C ASN A 17 44.13 -7.71 38.13
N GLY A 18 43.49 -6.56 38.13
CA GLY A 18 44.09 -5.23 38.30
C GLY A 18 43.05 -4.22 38.76
N ARG A 19 42.83 -4.15 40.06
CA ARG A 19 42.11 -3.03 40.71
C ARG A 19 43.03 -1.81 40.69
N GLU A 20 42.52 -0.64 40.34
CA GLU A 20 43.00 0.62 40.88
C GLU A 20 41.84 1.56 41.23
N GLN A 21 41.99 2.19 42.41
CA GLN A 21 41.04 2.96 43.17
C GLN A 21 41.09 4.43 42.76
N PRO A 22 40.12 5.26 43.24
CA PRO A 22 39.88 6.62 42.79
C PRO A 22 40.74 7.64 43.54
N ARG A 23 41.14 8.72 42.87
CA ARG A 23 41.74 9.90 43.47
C ARG A 23 40.69 10.97 43.71
N LYS A 24 40.71 11.49 44.95
CA LYS A 24 39.91 12.61 45.48
C LYS A 24 40.43 13.97 45.00
N PRO A 25 39.58 15.00 45.10
CA PRO A 25 39.82 16.32 44.50
C PRO A 25 40.64 17.25 45.34
N ASN A 26 41.30 18.19 44.70
CA ASN A 26 42.01 19.29 45.35
C ASN A 26 41.17 20.57 45.23
N GLN A 27 40.90 21.17 46.40
CA GLN A 27 40.31 22.49 46.54
C GLN A 27 41.42 23.53 46.36
N ASP A 28 41.14 24.56 45.59
CA ASP A 28 41.75 25.88 45.83
C ASP A 28 40.79 26.98 45.36
N GLU A 29 40.42 27.75 46.32
CA GLU A 29 39.61 28.96 46.22
C GLU A 29 40.36 30.06 45.49
N ARG A 30 39.69 30.79 44.60
CA ARG A 30 39.90 32.24 44.45
C ARG A 30 38.63 32.93 43.99
N LYS A 31 38.12 33.73 44.91
CA LYS A 31 37.12 34.79 44.68
C LYS A 31 37.54 35.71 43.54
N ARG A 32 36.61 36.07 42.68
CA ARG A 32 36.52 37.42 42.09
C ARG A 32 35.07 37.75 41.73
N GLU A 33 34.76 38.96 42.06
CA GLU A 33 33.53 39.71 42.14
C GLU A 33 32.78 39.86 40.78
N GLY A 34 31.48 39.99 40.90
CA GLY A 34 30.66 41.04 40.30
C GLY A 34 30.40 41.00 38.80
N GLY A 35 29.22 40.61 38.45
CA GLY A 35 28.68 40.84 37.11
C GLY A 35 27.28 40.28 37.01
N SER A 36 26.28 41.05 37.47
CA SER A 36 24.87 40.72 37.27
C SER A 36 24.53 40.88 35.78
N PHE A 37 24.46 39.75 35.06
CA PHE A 37 23.77 39.69 33.77
C PHE A 37 22.46 38.96 33.97
N SER A 38 21.39 39.73 33.95
CA SER A 38 20.03 39.23 33.86
C SER A 38 19.88 38.51 32.51
N HIS A 39 20.00 37.19 32.51
CA HIS A 39 19.49 36.39 31.42
C HIS A 39 17.97 36.43 31.46
N GLN A 40 17.38 37.26 30.61
CA GLN A 40 16.00 37.08 30.19
C GLN A 40 15.88 35.70 29.60
N GLU A 41 15.31 34.80 30.35
CA GLU A 41 14.74 33.54 29.86
C GLU A 41 13.66 33.92 28.85
N GLN A 42 14.05 34.01 27.57
CA GLN A 42 13.08 33.98 26.47
C GLN A 42 12.39 32.61 26.52
N SER A 43 11.22 32.61 27.14
CA SER A 43 10.28 31.51 27.07
C SER A 43 10.03 31.21 25.61
N ARG A 44 10.70 30.18 25.10
CA ARG A 44 10.33 29.57 23.79
C ARG A 44 8.89 29.10 23.93
N LEU A 45 7.99 29.85 23.32
CA LEU A 45 6.61 29.40 23.11
C LEU A 45 6.67 27.98 22.53
N PRO A 46 5.90 27.05 23.05
CA PRO A 46 5.86 25.70 22.49
C PRO A 46 5.49 25.85 21.01
N GLU A 47 6.32 25.28 20.13
CA GLU A 47 5.98 25.14 18.71
C GLU A 47 4.57 24.55 18.63
N GLN A 48 3.62 25.37 18.22
CA GLN A 48 2.27 24.91 17.92
C GLN A 48 2.43 23.82 16.88
N LYS A 49 2.25 22.56 17.27
CA LYS A 49 2.10 21.44 16.33
C LYS A 49 1.02 21.87 15.36
N LYS A 50 1.41 22.16 14.12
CA LYS A 50 0.48 22.48 13.05
C LYS A 50 -0.51 21.33 12.97
N GLU A 51 -1.68 21.51 13.52
CA GLU A 51 -2.74 20.51 13.49
C GLU A 51 -3.26 20.46 12.04
N TRP A 52 -2.73 19.51 11.28
CA TRP A 52 -3.13 19.33 9.89
C TRP A 52 -4.57 18.82 9.87
N SER A 53 -5.50 19.66 9.39
CA SER A 53 -6.88 19.24 9.15
C SER A 53 -6.98 18.31 7.96
N MET A 54 -8.01 17.47 7.94
CA MET A 54 -8.36 16.62 6.81
C MET A 54 -8.77 17.50 5.63
N GLN A 55 -8.13 17.33 4.47
CA GLN A 55 -8.40 18.07 3.25
C GLN A 55 -8.74 17.10 2.11
N PRO A 56 -9.65 17.48 1.19
CA PRO A 56 -9.81 16.72 -0.05
C PRO A 56 -8.48 16.62 -0.80
N HIS A 57 -8.20 15.43 -1.33
CA HIS A 57 -7.05 15.22 -2.21
C HIS A 57 -7.43 15.58 -3.66
N HIS A 58 -6.45 15.93 -4.51
CA HIS A 58 -6.71 16.21 -5.92
C HIS A 58 -7.16 14.97 -6.73
N VAL A 59 -6.80 13.77 -6.28
CA VAL A 59 -7.42 12.53 -6.77
C VAL A 59 -8.77 12.37 -6.09
N PHE A 60 -9.83 12.21 -6.89
CA PHE A 60 -11.20 12.14 -6.40
C PHE A 60 -11.43 11.01 -5.39
N GLU A 61 -12.36 11.23 -4.48
CA GLU A 61 -12.80 10.31 -3.42
C GLU A 61 -11.71 9.98 -2.40
N LEU A 62 -10.63 10.77 -2.41
CA LEU A 62 -9.55 10.66 -1.42
C LEU A 62 -9.41 11.95 -0.62
N TYR A 63 -8.86 11.78 0.56
CA TYR A 63 -8.53 12.84 1.49
C TYR A 63 -7.08 12.72 1.93
N GLN A 64 -6.51 13.83 2.41
CA GLN A 64 -5.14 13.86 2.90
C GLN A 64 -5.05 14.63 4.22
N ARG A 65 -4.13 14.19 5.07
CA ARG A 65 -3.70 14.91 6.25
C ARG A 65 -2.18 14.83 6.34
N GLY A 66 -1.49 15.93 6.01
CA GLY A 66 -0.05 15.92 5.78
C GLY A 66 0.29 15.05 4.56
N ARG A 67 1.11 14.01 4.77
CA ARG A 67 1.50 13.04 3.73
C ARG A 67 0.65 11.77 3.73
N HIS A 68 -0.32 11.67 4.60
CA HIS A 68 -1.14 10.48 4.75
C HIS A 68 -2.41 10.58 3.89
N LEU A 69 -2.73 9.47 3.21
CA LEU A 69 -3.93 9.34 2.40
C LEU A 69 -5.04 8.65 3.19
N PHE A 70 -6.27 9.06 2.94
CA PHE A 70 -7.46 8.53 3.60
C PHE A 70 -8.61 8.38 2.61
N THR A 71 -9.50 7.43 2.89
CA THR A 71 -10.85 7.39 2.32
C THR A 71 -11.87 7.77 3.41
N LYS A 72 -13.02 8.32 3.02
CA LYS A 72 -14.15 8.43 3.93
C LYS A 72 -14.68 7.03 4.23
N ASN A 73 -14.79 6.67 5.52
CA ASN A 73 -15.20 5.31 5.90
C ASN A 73 -16.67 5.06 5.54
N LEU A 74 -16.92 4.14 4.63
CA LEU A 74 -18.27 3.73 4.24
C LEU A 74 -19.04 3.05 5.40
N LEU A 75 -18.30 2.42 6.34
CA LEU A 75 -18.85 1.73 7.50
C LEU A 75 -18.24 2.27 8.80
N PRO A 76 -18.73 3.41 9.33
CA PRO A 76 -18.16 4.04 10.52
C PRO A 76 -17.98 3.05 11.69
N GLY A 77 -16.83 3.14 12.34
CA GLY A 77 -16.42 2.24 13.43
C GLY A 77 -15.82 0.91 12.98
N LYS A 78 -15.76 0.61 11.67
CA LYS A 78 -15.15 -0.62 11.14
C LYS A 78 -13.78 -0.35 10.53
N ALA A 79 -12.77 -1.09 11.00
CA ALA A 79 -11.39 -1.11 10.48
C ALA A 79 -10.99 -2.57 10.22
N PRO A 80 -11.44 -3.21 9.12
CA PRO A 80 -11.32 -4.66 8.91
C PRO A 80 -9.86 -5.14 8.81
N PHE A 81 -8.92 -4.24 8.58
CA PHE A 81 -7.49 -4.56 8.49
C PHE A 81 -6.67 -3.88 9.58
N ALA A 82 -7.30 -3.47 10.68
CA ALA A 82 -6.71 -2.73 11.79
C ALA A 82 -6.03 -1.41 11.36
N GLU A 83 -6.53 -0.80 10.29
CA GLU A 83 -6.09 0.52 9.84
C GLU A 83 -6.55 1.62 10.81
N GLN A 84 -5.79 2.71 10.86
CA GLN A 84 -6.11 3.85 11.70
C GLN A 84 -7.41 4.52 11.24
N LEU A 85 -8.32 4.77 12.17
CA LEU A 85 -9.51 5.60 11.98
C LEU A 85 -9.25 7.00 12.54
N VAL A 86 -9.72 8.01 11.82
CA VAL A 86 -9.66 9.42 12.21
C VAL A 86 -11.04 10.02 12.09
N ARG A 87 -11.54 10.66 13.16
CA ARG A 87 -12.81 11.41 13.14
C ARG A 87 -12.52 12.89 13.11
N GLU A 88 -13.13 13.58 12.15
CA GLU A 88 -13.06 15.03 12.03
C GLU A 88 -14.35 15.59 11.42
N LYS A 89 -14.89 16.64 12.02
CA LYS A 89 -16.12 17.34 11.56
C LYS A 89 -17.33 16.42 11.33
N GLY A 90 -17.50 15.41 12.19
CA GLY A 90 -18.60 14.46 12.12
C GLY A 90 -18.42 13.30 11.12
N GLU A 91 -17.34 13.31 10.35
CA GLU A 91 -16.99 12.27 9.40
C GLU A 91 -15.88 11.37 9.95
N GLU A 92 -15.86 10.12 9.50
CA GLU A 92 -14.80 9.16 9.85
C GLU A 92 -14.03 8.77 8.60
N TYR A 93 -12.71 8.75 8.73
CA TYR A 93 -11.76 8.47 7.65
C TYR A 93 -10.89 7.28 8.01
N ARG A 94 -10.57 6.45 7.00
CA ARG A 94 -9.68 5.29 7.10
C ARG A 94 -8.33 5.61 6.47
N HIS A 95 -7.25 5.35 7.19
CA HIS A 95 -5.88 5.55 6.68
C HIS A 95 -5.52 4.50 5.63
N LEU A 96 -5.18 4.95 4.43
CA LEU A 96 -4.76 4.13 3.30
C LEU A 96 -3.23 4.07 3.23
N ASP A 97 -2.63 2.98 3.75
CA ASP A 97 -1.17 2.82 3.84
C ASP A 97 -0.57 2.43 2.47
N PRO A 98 0.36 3.22 1.90
CA PRO A 98 1.01 2.94 0.62
C PRO A 98 1.90 1.70 0.64
N ARG A 99 2.36 1.27 1.82
CA ARG A 99 3.12 0.02 1.95
C ARG A 99 2.25 -1.23 1.81
N ARG A 100 0.93 -1.08 1.95
CA ARG A 100 -0.06 -2.16 1.84
C ARG A 100 -0.93 -2.04 0.58
N SER A 101 -0.94 -0.88 -0.08
CA SER A 101 -1.76 -0.61 -1.27
C SER A 101 -0.93 0.00 -2.39
N LYS A 102 -0.86 -0.68 -3.52
CA LYS A 102 -0.21 -0.16 -4.73
C LYS A 102 -0.95 1.04 -5.30
N LEU A 103 -2.28 1.12 -5.11
CA LEU A 103 -3.07 2.29 -5.45
C LEU A 103 -2.62 3.52 -4.65
N ALA A 104 -2.43 3.38 -3.34
CA ALA A 104 -1.93 4.48 -2.51
C ALA A 104 -0.50 4.87 -2.90
N ALA A 105 0.37 3.89 -3.15
CA ALA A 105 1.74 4.15 -3.62
C ALA A 105 1.74 4.91 -4.96
N LEU A 106 0.91 4.51 -5.91
CA LEU A 106 0.72 5.20 -7.20
C LEU A 106 0.36 6.69 -6.99
N ILE A 107 -0.61 6.97 -6.11
CA ILE A 107 -1.08 8.32 -5.84
C ILE A 107 0.01 9.16 -5.19
N LEU A 108 0.73 8.62 -4.20
CA LEU A 108 1.88 9.30 -3.59
C LEU A 108 3.04 9.55 -4.56
N LYS A 109 3.16 8.76 -5.64
CA LYS A 109 4.11 9.00 -6.73
C LYS A 109 3.63 10.05 -7.72
N GLY A 110 2.52 10.73 -7.43
CA GLY A 110 2.02 11.87 -8.20
C GLY A 110 1.07 11.50 -9.35
N CYS A 111 0.47 10.32 -9.33
CA CYS A 111 -0.64 10.03 -10.24
C CYS A 111 -1.83 10.93 -9.89
N THR A 112 -2.33 11.65 -10.88
CA THR A 112 -3.43 12.63 -10.70
C THR A 112 -4.80 12.08 -11.06
N ASN A 113 -4.86 10.97 -11.80
CA ASN A 113 -6.14 10.43 -12.26
C ASN A 113 -6.11 8.90 -12.30
N THR A 114 -6.85 8.28 -11.40
CA THR A 114 -7.05 6.83 -11.33
C THR A 114 -8.29 6.36 -12.08
N GLY A 115 -9.14 7.28 -12.54
CA GLY A 115 -10.45 6.95 -13.11
C GLY A 115 -11.51 6.53 -12.10
N ILE A 116 -11.15 6.25 -10.85
CA ILE A 116 -12.10 5.82 -9.81
C ILE A 116 -12.93 7.00 -9.36
N ARG A 117 -14.28 6.84 -9.37
CA ARG A 117 -15.27 7.85 -9.00
C ARG A 117 -16.41 7.20 -8.22
N LYS A 118 -17.12 8.01 -7.45
CA LYS A 118 -18.37 7.61 -6.80
C LYS A 118 -19.35 7.05 -7.85
N GLY A 119 -20.02 5.96 -7.51
CA GLY A 119 -20.97 5.28 -8.39
C GLY A 119 -20.33 4.37 -9.46
N ASN A 120 -19.00 4.28 -9.55
CA ASN A 120 -18.36 3.45 -10.55
C ASN A 120 -18.58 1.95 -10.33
N ILE A 121 -18.60 1.22 -11.44
CA ILE A 121 -18.45 -0.22 -11.46
C ILE A 121 -16.97 -0.54 -11.65
N VAL A 122 -16.40 -1.32 -10.73
CA VAL A 122 -14.98 -1.71 -10.72
C VAL A 122 -14.86 -3.22 -10.84
N LEU A 123 -14.06 -3.68 -11.79
CA LEU A 123 -13.60 -5.08 -11.84
C LEU A 123 -12.19 -5.17 -11.27
N TYR A 124 -12.03 -5.86 -10.14
CA TYR A 124 -10.75 -6.05 -9.47
C TYR A 124 -10.24 -7.48 -9.65
N LEU A 125 -9.14 -7.63 -10.37
CA LEU A 125 -8.49 -8.90 -10.66
C LEU A 125 -7.33 -9.12 -9.68
N GLY A 126 -7.36 -10.25 -8.96
CA GLY A 126 -6.40 -10.54 -7.88
C GLY A 126 -6.74 -9.78 -6.59
N VAL A 127 -8.00 -9.88 -6.16
CA VAL A 127 -8.51 -9.12 -5.02
C VAL A 127 -7.88 -9.53 -3.68
N SER A 128 -7.37 -10.77 -3.59
CA SER A 128 -6.78 -11.34 -2.38
C SER A 128 -7.72 -11.22 -1.16
N HIS A 129 -7.22 -10.85 0.02
CA HIS A 129 -8.02 -10.63 1.22
C HIS A 129 -8.85 -9.32 1.19
N GLY A 130 -8.76 -8.52 0.13
CA GLY A 130 -9.58 -7.33 -0.07
C GLY A 130 -9.07 -6.02 0.57
N TYR A 131 -7.79 -5.93 0.96
CA TYR A 131 -7.28 -4.70 1.57
C TYR A 131 -7.55 -3.47 0.68
N THR A 132 -6.93 -3.39 -0.51
CA THR A 132 -7.13 -2.26 -1.43
C THR A 132 -8.58 -2.17 -1.91
N ALA A 133 -9.24 -3.31 -2.15
CA ALA A 133 -10.63 -3.36 -2.56
C ALA A 133 -11.58 -2.70 -1.57
N SER A 134 -11.33 -2.82 -0.26
CA SER A 134 -12.15 -2.18 0.77
C SER A 134 -12.07 -0.64 0.73
N PHE A 135 -10.93 -0.09 0.35
CA PHE A 135 -10.77 1.36 0.14
C PHE A 135 -11.39 1.82 -1.18
N ILE A 136 -11.27 1.02 -2.25
CA ILE A 136 -12.00 1.29 -3.50
C ILE A 136 -13.51 1.26 -3.25
N SER A 137 -14.01 0.31 -2.43
CA SER A 137 -15.41 0.26 -1.99
C SER A 137 -15.85 1.56 -1.28
N ASP A 138 -14.99 2.12 -0.41
CA ASP A 138 -15.25 3.44 0.18
C ASP A 138 -15.34 4.53 -0.89
N MET A 139 -14.41 4.54 -1.87
CA MET A 139 -14.35 5.55 -2.92
C MET A 139 -15.54 5.51 -3.87
N ILE A 140 -16.00 4.33 -4.26
CA ILE A 140 -17.17 4.21 -5.15
C ILE A 140 -18.50 4.38 -4.42
N GLY A 141 -18.52 4.26 -3.10
CA GLY A 141 -19.73 4.44 -2.28
C GLY A 141 -20.79 3.38 -2.50
N ASN A 142 -21.96 3.55 -1.86
CA ASN A 142 -23.07 2.59 -1.95
C ASN A 142 -23.73 2.53 -3.33
N GLU A 143 -23.48 3.50 -4.18
CA GLU A 143 -24.04 3.60 -5.54
C GLU A 143 -23.17 2.85 -6.57
N GLY A 144 -21.93 2.54 -6.20
CA GLY A 144 -20.99 1.77 -7.02
C GLY A 144 -21.08 0.27 -6.76
N LEU A 145 -20.33 -0.50 -7.56
CA LEU A 145 -20.20 -1.95 -7.39
C LEU A 145 -18.76 -2.39 -7.72
N LEU A 146 -18.18 -3.19 -6.84
CA LEU A 146 -16.86 -3.81 -7.05
C LEU A 146 -17.01 -5.31 -7.20
N PHE A 147 -16.70 -5.86 -8.38
CA PHE A 147 -16.50 -7.28 -8.59
C PHE A 147 -15.06 -7.63 -8.23
N GLY A 148 -14.86 -8.50 -7.24
CA GLY A 148 -13.54 -8.95 -6.81
C GLY A 148 -13.28 -10.39 -7.23
N ILE A 149 -12.27 -10.62 -8.06
CA ILE A 149 -11.91 -11.95 -8.61
C ILE A 149 -10.60 -12.42 -7.99
N ASP A 150 -10.60 -13.66 -7.51
CA ASP A 150 -9.40 -14.38 -7.09
C ASP A 150 -9.64 -15.90 -7.24
N PRO A 151 -8.67 -16.69 -7.75
CA PRO A 151 -8.81 -18.12 -7.91
C PRO A 151 -8.58 -18.91 -6.60
N ALA A 152 -8.02 -18.28 -5.56
CA ALA A 152 -7.63 -18.96 -4.34
C ALA A 152 -8.79 -18.99 -3.31
N PRO A 153 -9.38 -20.19 -3.04
CA PRO A 153 -10.56 -20.28 -2.14
C PRO A 153 -10.30 -19.72 -0.73
N ARG A 154 -9.07 -19.86 -0.22
CA ARG A 154 -8.71 -19.40 1.12
C ARG A 154 -8.83 -17.88 1.25
N VAL A 155 -8.22 -17.13 0.34
CA VAL A 155 -8.27 -15.65 0.38
C VAL A 155 -9.65 -15.14 -0.02
N MET A 156 -10.32 -15.83 -0.97
CA MET A 156 -11.68 -15.48 -1.38
C MET A 156 -12.67 -15.61 -0.22
N ARG A 157 -12.51 -16.59 0.67
CA ARG A 157 -13.35 -16.71 1.88
C ARG A 157 -13.24 -15.43 2.75
N ASP A 158 -12.05 -14.92 2.95
CA ASP A 158 -11.85 -13.71 3.76
C ASP A 158 -12.45 -12.47 3.06
N PHE A 159 -12.38 -12.44 1.72
CA PHE A 159 -13.01 -11.40 0.92
C PHE A 159 -14.55 -11.49 0.95
N VAL A 160 -15.13 -12.69 1.02
CA VAL A 160 -16.58 -12.89 1.21
C VAL A 160 -17.03 -12.29 2.55
N PHE A 161 -16.34 -12.58 3.66
CA PHE A 161 -16.65 -11.98 4.97
C PHE A 161 -16.58 -10.45 4.96
N LEU A 162 -15.61 -9.89 4.21
CA LEU A 162 -15.54 -8.45 4.02
C LEU A 162 -16.77 -7.92 3.24
N ALA A 163 -17.19 -8.64 2.20
CA ALA A 163 -18.32 -8.27 1.34
C ALA A 163 -19.68 -8.41 2.05
N GLU A 164 -19.84 -9.31 3.02
CA GLU A 164 -21.05 -9.41 3.84
C GLU A 164 -21.37 -8.08 4.54
N ALA A 165 -20.36 -7.36 5.00
CA ALA A 165 -20.51 -6.06 5.61
C ALA A 165 -20.61 -4.90 4.59
N ARG A 166 -20.16 -5.11 3.33
CA ARG A 166 -20.05 -4.09 2.29
C ARG A 166 -20.91 -4.46 1.07
N LYS A 167 -22.15 -3.97 1.03
CA LYS A 167 -23.15 -4.35 0.01
C LYS A 167 -22.76 -3.95 -1.43
N ASN A 168 -21.72 -3.13 -1.60
CA ASN A 168 -21.18 -2.71 -2.89
C ASN A 168 -19.98 -3.56 -3.34
N MET A 169 -19.82 -4.77 -2.79
CA MET A 169 -18.76 -5.73 -3.17
C MET A 169 -19.36 -7.07 -3.54
N ALA A 170 -18.94 -7.63 -4.67
CA ALA A 170 -19.39 -8.91 -5.20
C ALA A 170 -18.19 -9.86 -5.38
N PRO A 171 -17.99 -10.84 -4.48
CA PRO A 171 -16.95 -11.84 -4.59
C PRO A 171 -17.22 -12.83 -5.73
N LEU A 172 -16.17 -13.15 -6.50
CA LEU A 172 -16.20 -14.14 -7.57
C LEU A 172 -14.96 -15.05 -7.49
N LEU A 173 -15.17 -16.31 -7.10
CA LEU A 173 -14.13 -17.33 -7.18
C LEU A 173 -13.96 -17.73 -8.66
N ALA A 174 -12.92 -17.21 -9.32
CA ALA A 174 -12.62 -17.45 -10.72
C ALA A 174 -11.16 -17.12 -11.03
N ASP A 175 -10.62 -17.67 -12.12
CA ASP A 175 -9.29 -17.34 -12.62
C ASP A 175 -9.39 -16.22 -13.67
N ALA A 176 -8.69 -15.13 -13.46
CA ALA A 176 -8.64 -14.01 -14.39
C ALA A 176 -7.97 -14.34 -15.74
N ASN A 177 -7.27 -15.49 -15.87
CA ASN A 177 -6.79 -16.01 -17.14
C ASN A 177 -7.95 -16.45 -18.08
N HIS A 178 -9.10 -16.80 -17.49
CA HIS A 178 -10.26 -17.35 -18.17
C HIS A 178 -11.49 -16.44 -18.03
N PRO A 179 -11.44 -15.20 -18.58
CA PRO A 179 -12.53 -14.24 -18.44
C PRO A 179 -13.85 -14.71 -19.04
N GLU A 180 -13.82 -15.64 -19.99
CA GLU A 180 -14.99 -16.31 -20.58
C GLU A 180 -15.83 -17.08 -19.55
N GLU A 181 -15.23 -17.57 -18.46
CA GLU A 181 -15.93 -18.32 -17.41
C GLU A 181 -16.85 -17.45 -16.55
N TYR A 182 -16.62 -16.14 -16.54
CA TYR A 182 -17.41 -15.22 -15.72
C TYR A 182 -18.05 -14.06 -16.50
N VAL A 183 -18.01 -14.07 -17.84
CA VAL A 183 -18.59 -13.02 -18.67
C VAL A 183 -20.09 -12.82 -18.41
N GLY A 184 -20.83 -13.87 -18.05
CA GLY A 184 -22.26 -13.78 -17.70
C GLY A 184 -22.55 -13.25 -16.29
N ARG A 185 -21.53 -13.04 -15.46
CA ARG A 185 -21.66 -12.61 -14.04
C ARG A 185 -21.11 -11.22 -13.76
N VAL A 186 -20.41 -10.64 -14.71
CA VAL A 186 -19.78 -9.32 -14.61
C VAL A 186 -20.30 -8.41 -15.70
N CYS A 187 -20.78 -7.22 -15.35
CA CYS A 187 -21.18 -6.22 -16.33
C CYS A 187 -19.99 -5.35 -16.76
N LEU A 188 -20.22 -4.47 -17.76
CA LEU A 188 -19.18 -3.52 -18.18
C LEU A 188 -18.76 -2.63 -17.02
N ALA A 189 -17.45 -2.52 -16.82
CA ALA A 189 -16.84 -1.76 -15.76
C ALA A 189 -16.33 -0.39 -16.23
N ASP A 190 -16.43 0.59 -15.36
CA ASP A 190 -15.81 1.91 -15.51
C ASP A 190 -14.31 1.84 -15.33
N VAL A 191 -13.89 0.95 -14.42
CA VAL A 191 -12.49 0.74 -14.06
C VAL A 191 -12.19 -0.76 -13.97
N VAL A 192 -11.10 -1.20 -14.59
CA VAL A 192 -10.47 -2.50 -14.35
C VAL A 192 -9.19 -2.29 -13.57
N TYR A 193 -9.11 -2.86 -12.37
CA TYR A 193 -7.92 -2.84 -11.52
C TYR A 193 -7.31 -4.23 -11.45
N GLN A 194 -6.02 -4.38 -11.73
CA GLN A 194 -5.34 -5.67 -11.64
C GLN A 194 -4.13 -5.62 -10.73
N ASP A 195 -4.05 -6.56 -9.78
CA ASP A 195 -2.90 -6.84 -8.93
C ASP A 195 -2.65 -8.34 -8.83
N ILE A 196 -2.16 -8.95 -9.92
CA ILE A 196 -1.92 -10.38 -10.04
C ILE A 196 -0.42 -10.66 -10.16
N ALA A 197 0.07 -11.66 -9.40
CA ALA A 197 1.47 -12.07 -9.39
C ALA A 197 1.74 -13.25 -10.34
N GLN A 198 1.42 -13.11 -11.64
CA GLN A 198 1.64 -14.11 -12.66
C GLN A 198 2.61 -13.63 -13.75
N ARG A 199 3.20 -14.57 -14.52
CA ARG A 199 4.14 -14.24 -15.59
C ARG A 199 3.46 -13.46 -16.73
N ASN A 200 2.26 -13.84 -17.10
CA ASN A 200 1.46 -13.27 -18.20
C ASN A 200 0.50 -12.16 -17.76
N GLN A 201 0.85 -11.41 -16.70
CA GLN A 201 -0.04 -10.40 -16.10
C GLN A 201 -0.51 -9.31 -17.10
N ALA A 202 0.29 -8.97 -18.12
CA ALA A 202 -0.11 -8.03 -19.17
C ALA A 202 -1.21 -8.61 -20.09
N GLU A 203 -1.09 -9.89 -20.49
CA GLU A 203 -2.08 -10.57 -21.33
C GLU A 203 -3.42 -10.73 -20.59
N ILE A 204 -3.37 -11.12 -19.31
CA ILE A 204 -4.57 -11.21 -18.45
C ILE A 204 -5.28 -9.86 -18.42
N PHE A 205 -4.52 -8.78 -18.18
CA PHE A 205 -5.09 -7.43 -18.12
C PHE A 205 -5.74 -7.01 -19.44
N ILE A 206 -5.04 -7.23 -20.56
CA ILE A 206 -5.55 -6.88 -21.90
C ILE A 206 -6.86 -7.63 -22.20
N LYS A 207 -6.90 -8.98 -21.99
CA LYS A 207 -8.09 -9.79 -22.21
C LYS A 207 -9.29 -9.26 -21.40
N ASN A 208 -9.10 -9.04 -20.11
CA ASN A 208 -10.15 -8.54 -19.24
C ASN A 208 -10.62 -7.13 -19.61
N CYS A 209 -9.69 -6.22 -19.92
CA CYS A 209 -10.05 -4.88 -20.38
C CYS A 209 -10.81 -4.89 -21.73
N GLN A 210 -10.45 -5.79 -22.63
CA GLN A 210 -11.17 -5.91 -23.91
C GLN A 210 -12.63 -6.34 -23.70
N LEU A 211 -12.90 -7.28 -22.79
CA LEU A 211 -14.23 -7.80 -22.51
C LEU A 211 -15.06 -6.88 -21.62
N PHE A 212 -14.47 -6.39 -20.53
CA PHE A 212 -15.24 -5.75 -19.45
C PHE A 212 -15.05 -4.25 -19.33
N LEU A 213 -13.94 -3.67 -19.82
CA LEU A 213 -13.76 -2.24 -19.72
C LEU A 213 -14.59 -1.51 -20.77
N ARG A 214 -15.45 -0.59 -20.35
CA ARG A 214 -16.23 0.25 -21.26
C ARG A 214 -15.35 1.21 -22.07
N LYS A 215 -15.83 1.69 -23.21
CA LYS A 215 -15.15 2.75 -23.97
C LYS A 215 -15.01 4.00 -23.12
N GLY A 216 -13.82 4.58 -23.09
CA GLY A 216 -13.48 5.72 -22.21
C GLY A 216 -13.19 5.36 -20.75
N GLY A 217 -13.32 4.09 -20.36
CA GLY A 217 -12.98 3.59 -19.03
C GLY A 217 -11.48 3.52 -18.77
N TYR A 218 -11.11 3.36 -17.50
CA TYR A 218 -9.72 3.35 -17.04
C TYR A 218 -9.27 1.95 -16.62
N GLY A 219 -8.07 1.57 -17.03
CA GLY A 219 -7.41 0.35 -16.55
C GLY A 219 -6.22 0.70 -15.69
N LEU A 220 -6.07 0.04 -14.54
CA LEU A 220 -4.94 0.17 -13.62
C LEU A 220 -4.25 -1.18 -13.48
N LEU A 221 -3.04 -1.31 -14.00
CA LEU A 221 -2.24 -2.53 -13.91
C LEU A 221 -1.07 -2.35 -12.95
N ALA A 222 -1.10 -3.06 -11.84
CA ALA A 222 0.06 -3.23 -10.98
C ALA A 222 0.95 -4.35 -11.53
N VAL A 223 2.17 -4.00 -11.90
CA VAL A 223 3.15 -4.95 -12.47
C VAL A 223 4.14 -5.34 -11.38
N LYS A 224 4.25 -6.64 -11.11
CA LYS A 224 5.26 -7.23 -10.23
C LYS A 224 6.37 -7.85 -11.08
N ALA A 225 7.52 -7.18 -11.22
CA ALA A 225 8.60 -7.63 -12.10
C ALA A 225 9.09 -9.04 -11.78
N ARG A 226 9.28 -9.35 -10.48
CA ARG A 226 9.77 -10.67 -10.04
C ARG A 226 8.85 -11.83 -10.34
N SER A 227 7.58 -11.58 -10.64
CA SER A 227 6.64 -12.62 -11.08
C SER A 227 6.74 -12.88 -12.59
N ILE A 228 7.28 -11.94 -13.36
CA ILE A 228 7.52 -12.12 -14.81
C ILE A 228 8.83 -12.86 -15.04
N ASP A 229 9.94 -12.31 -14.55
CA ASP A 229 11.27 -12.89 -14.71
C ASP A 229 12.21 -12.38 -13.60
N VAL A 230 12.76 -13.30 -12.82
CA VAL A 230 13.68 -12.97 -11.72
C VAL A 230 15.10 -12.65 -12.20
N THR A 231 15.46 -13.02 -13.44
CA THR A 231 16.79 -12.84 -14.02
C THR A 231 16.98 -11.46 -14.62
N LYS A 232 15.89 -10.83 -15.07
CA LYS A 232 15.91 -9.52 -15.72
C LYS A 232 15.79 -8.37 -14.70
N ARG A 233 16.34 -7.21 -15.08
CA ARG A 233 16.16 -5.97 -14.29
C ARG A 233 14.70 -5.53 -14.34
N PRO A 234 14.09 -5.12 -13.20
CA PRO A 234 12.69 -4.70 -13.16
C PRO A 234 12.33 -3.65 -14.20
N LYS A 235 13.18 -2.65 -14.42
CA LYS A 235 12.93 -1.58 -15.39
C LYS A 235 12.72 -2.10 -16.81
N VAL A 236 13.50 -3.09 -17.26
CA VAL A 236 13.35 -3.69 -18.59
C VAL A 236 11.99 -4.37 -18.72
N LEU A 237 11.57 -5.10 -17.69
CA LEU A 237 10.28 -5.77 -17.67
C LEU A 237 9.10 -4.79 -17.66
N PHE A 238 9.24 -3.67 -16.95
CA PHE A 238 8.23 -2.62 -16.94
C PHE A 238 8.07 -1.97 -18.33
N GLU A 239 9.18 -1.70 -19.02
CA GLU A 239 9.17 -1.17 -20.38
C GLU A 239 8.58 -2.16 -21.39
N ASP A 240 8.83 -3.49 -21.21
CA ASP A 240 8.23 -4.53 -22.04
C ASP A 240 6.71 -4.60 -21.88
N VAL A 241 6.22 -4.52 -20.63
CA VAL A 241 4.78 -4.48 -20.34
C VAL A 241 4.15 -3.20 -20.88
N LEU A 242 4.79 -2.04 -20.67
CA LEU A 242 4.31 -0.75 -21.18
C LEU A 242 4.10 -0.80 -22.69
N ARG A 243 5.10 -1.27 -23.45
CA ARG A 243 5.00 -1.43 -24.92
C ARG A 243 3.87 -2.39 -25.36
N GLN A 244 3.56 -3.40 -24.57
CA GLN A 244 2.41 -4.27 -24.86
C GLN A 244 1.09 -3.52 -24.71
N LEU A 245 0.94 -2.71 -23.65
CA LEU A 245 -0.29 -1.95 -23.39
C LEU A 245 -0.49 -0.83 -24.40
N GLU A 246 0.57 -0.13 -24.81
CA GLU A 246 0.53 0.96 -25.82
C GLU A 246 -0.01 0.53 -27.18
N LYS A 247 0.07 -0.78 -27.51
CA LYS A 247 -0.51 -1.33 -28.76
C LYS A 247 -2.04 -1.40 -28.73
N VAL A 248 -2.66 -1.35 -27.54
CA VAL A 248 -4.09 -1.64 -27.35
C VAL A 248 -4.82 -0.45 -26.71
N PHE A 249 -4.14 0.29 -25.85
CA PHE A 249 -4.71 1.35 -25.03
C PHE A 249 -3.91 2.64 -25.11
N THR A 250 -4.54 3.75 -24.74
CA THR A 250 -3.83 5.00 -24.46
C THR A 250 -3.25 4.95 -23.04
N VAL A 251 -1.94 5.02 -22.91
CA VAL A 251 -1.28 5.11 -21.60
C VAL A 251 -1.45 6.53 -21.05
N ILE A 252 -2.01 6.64 -19.85
CA ILE A 252 -2.27 7.91 -19.17
C ILE A 252 -1.19 8.25 -18.15
N ASP A 253 -0.70 7.24 -17.40
CA ASP A 253 0.34 7.42 -16.38
C ASP A 253 1.15 6.14 -16.20
N PHE A 254 2.41 6.29 -15.78
CA PHE A 254 3.30 5.21 -15.42
C PHE A 254 4.18 5.63 -14.26
N ARG A 255 4.15 4.85 -13.16
CA ARG A 255 4.93 5.13 -11.95
C ARG A 255 5.63 3.88 -11.42
N ILE A 256 6.92 4.01 -11.11
CA ILE A 256 7.66 3.04 -10.31
C ILE A 256 7.29 3.29 -8.84
N LEU A 257 6.91 2.25 -8.12
CA LEU A 257 6.30 2.38 -6.79
C LEU A 257 7.30 2.30 -5.64
N GLU A 258 8.60 2.31 -5.92
CA GLU A 258 9.63 2.33 -4.88
C GLU A 258 9.70 3.71 -4.18
N PRO A 259 10.01 3.73 -2.89
CA PRO A 259 10.39 2.62 -1.99
C PRO A 259 9.19 1.88 -1.37
N GLU A 260 7.95 2.35 -1.53
CA GLU A 260 6.76 1.82 -0.85
C GLU A 260 6.47 0.37 -1.26
N GLN A 261 6.67 0.04 -2.56
CA GLN A 261 6.41 -1.26 -3.17
C GLN A 261 7.60 -1.67 -4.04
N ARG A 262 8.51 -2.45 -3.45
CA ARG A 262 9.75 -2.87 -4.14
C ARG A 262 9.46 -3.76 -5.36
N ASP A 263 10.22 -3.53 -6.46
CA ASP A 263 10.11 -4.25 -7.73
C ASP A 263 8.70 -4.18 -8.37
N HIS A 264 7.95 -3.10 -8.07
CA HIS A 264 6.63 -2.87 -8.65
C HIS A 264 6.58 -1.54 -9.42
N CYS A 265 5.79 -1.54 -10.49
CA CYS A 265 5.28 -0.31 -11.10
C CYS A 265 3.75 -0.39 -11.24
N MET A 266 3.14 0.74 -11.56
CA MET A 266 1.74 0.79 -11.92
C MET A 266 1.57 1.60 -13.18
N ILE A 267 0.73 1.08 -14.09
CA ILE A 267 0.42 1.68 -15.38
C ILE A 267 -1.07 1.98 -15.40
N VAL A 268 -1.41 3.21 -15.75
CA VAL A 268 -2.80 3.65 -15.93
C VAL A 268 -3.06 3.84 -17.41
N VAL A 269 -4.10 3.18 -17.91
CA VAL A 269 -4.51 3.23 -19.31
C VAL A 269 -5.95 3.69 -19.47
N LYS A 270 -6.30 4.11 -20.67
CA LYS A 270 -7.66 4.44 -21.09
C LYS A 270 -8.03 3.66 -22.35
N LYS A 271 -9.23 3.08 -22.38
CA LYS A 271 -9.79 2.34 -23.54
C LYS A 271 -10.51 3.27 -24.48
#